data_cdfa1d75ff12c855994b6ce8d1d7d43b
#
_entry.id   cdfa1d75ff12c855994b6ce8d1d7d43b
#
_cell.length_a   1.000
_cell.length_b   1.000
_cell.length_c   1.000
_cell.angle_alpha   90.00
_cell.angle_beta   90.00
_cell.angle_gamma   90.00
#
_symmetry.space_group_name_H-M   'P 1'
#
loop_
_entity.id
_entity.type
_entity.pdbx_description
1 polymer ?
#
loop_
_entity_poly.entity_id
_entity_poly.type
_entity_poly.pdbx_seq_one_letter_code
_entity_poly.pdbx_strand_id
1 'polypeptide(L)'
;MIADNSGKYKQLREAYPCFEYKGFEYGIVDGDFEMVFHFFCGEHSFNPKHIFKSKDFYSFTDLNKEQLDLLVFNVGMIELISYWKAFCSKKIRICNYSLDSQQQDFWRKIYFHGLGEFFFVNGIQTDINSFVEFEFEKTEILKPCRFDLEDRYIVPIGGGKDSVVSLDLLYGAGRDVRTFIINPRGATLDCCSNANISRDEILEDRRTIDAHLLELNAQGFLNGHTPFSAMLAFTSLLVAAFSKRKHIALSNESSANESTVKGEKINHQYSKSLEFENDFRSYVSKYISPDFNYFSFLRPLTELHIAKLFSKLKYQYVFKSCNAGSKQDIWCGNCPKCLFAFIILSPFLEKEVLKQVFGKNLFEDENLRTYLLQLCGVGEQKPFECVGTIEEVNIAIAMRIRRNPASEKEALLYEWLNQPFAKQYLAQTDTDFCFTPQKDHNLLPRDYEIFSKAYSVIKKAELRRMLSAEKIAILGFGREGKSSLNLLKDIMPKQNLIVADGNKEIISQNQVSENSFQDIEFRFLEAGNFDEVTLFLKTPGIPCSAIGFVPKEKLTSQSDLFLRLFANQVVAISGTKGKSTTSSLLYKII
;
A
#
# COMPACT_ATOMS: atom_id res chain seq x y z
N MET A 1 5.77 -18.01 21.85
CA MET A 1 6.95 -18.80 22.30
C MET A 1 7.58 -19.36 21.06
N ILE A 2 8.91 -19.22 20.91
CA ILE A 2 9.69 -19.90 19.86
C ILE A 2 9.75 -21.37 20.25
N ALA A 3 9.30 -22.26 19.35
CA ALA A 3 9.43 -23.70 19.57
C ALA A 3 10.86 -24.12 19.18
N ASP A 4 11.49 -25.00 19.94
CA ASP A 4 12.73 -25.62 19.51
C ASP A 4 12.43 -26.92 18.73
N ASN A 5 12.28 -26.78 17.43
CA ASN A 5 12.08 -27.88 16.50
C ASN A 5 13.38 -28.24 15.74
N SER A 6 14.55 -27.77 16.20
CA SER A 6 15.84 -28.05 15.54
C SER A 6 16.16 -29.54 15.42
N GLY A 7 15.86 -30.32 16.44
CA GLY A 7 15.99 -31.79 16.42
C GLY A 7 15.06 -32.44 15.39
N LYS A 8 13.79 -32.04 15.35
CA LYS A 8 12.80 -32.52 14.38
C LYS A 8 13.19 -32.15 12.95
N TYR A 9 13.68 -30.93 12.72
CA TYR A 9 14.19 -30.49 11.43
C TYR A 9 15.28 -31.43 10.90
N LYS A 10 16.25 -31.82 11.75
CA LYS A 10 17.32 -32.76 11.38
C LYS A 10 16.76 -34.15 11.07
N GLN A 11 15.89 -34.68 11.94
CA GLN A 11 15.28 -36.01 11.76
C GLN A 11 14.48 -36.09 10.46
N LEU A 12 13.66 -35.08 10.15
CA LEU A 12 12.87 -35.07 8.91
C LEU A 12 13.75 -34.98 7.67
N ARG A 13 14.81 -34.20 7.69
CA ARG A 13 15.78 -34.13 6.56
C ARG A 13 16.51 -35.44 6.31
N GLU A 14 16.78 -36.22 7.35
CA GLU A 14 17.39 -37.56 7.25
C GLU A 14 16.40 -38.61 6.74
N ALA A 15 15.16 -38.60 7.29
CA ALA A 15 14.11 -39.52 6.89
C ALA A 15 13.59 -39.25 5.47
N TYR A 16 13.53 -37.97 5.07
CA TYR A 16 13.00 -37.51 3.79
C TYR A 16 14.04 -36.65 3.05
N PRO A 17 15.13 -37.27 2.51
CA PRO A 17 16.26 -36.51 1.98
C PRO A 17 15.98 -35.77 0.66
N CYS A 18 14.91 -36.16 -0.05
CA CYS A 18 14.56 -35.60 -1.36
C CYS A 18 13.06 -35.30 -1.43
N PHE A 19 12.73 -34.09 -1.85
CA PHE A 19 11.38 -33.67 -2.23
C PHE A 19 11.33 -33.53 -3.75
N GLU A 20 10.31 -34.09 -4.40
CA GLU A 20 10.26 -34.17 -5.85
C GLU A 20 9.10 -33.34 -6.42
N TYR A 21 9.38 -32.52 -7.41
CA TYR A 21 8.41 -31.93 -8.32
C TYR A 21 8.34 -32.79 -9.58
N LYS A 22 7.40 -33.75 -9.58
CA LYS A 22 7.26 -34.73 -10.69
C LYS A 22 6.73 -34.09 -11.97
N GLY A 23 5.90 -33.07 -11.83
CA GLY A 23 5.33 -32.36 -12.96
C GLY A 23 4.00 -31.72 -12.66
N PHE A 24 3.31 -31.36 -13.71
CA PHE A 24 2.00 -30.75 -13.68
C PHE A 24 1.15 -31.19 -14.87
N GLU A 25 -0.16 -31.08 -14.69
CA GLU A 25 -1.15 -31.24 -15.72
C GLU A 25 -2.03 -29.99 -15.75
N TYR A 26 -2.53 -29.61 -16.92
CA TYR A 26 -3.52 -28.55 -17.07
C TYR A 26 -4.44 -28.82 -18.25
N GLY A 27 -5.63 -28.23 -18.18
CA GLY A 27 -6.65 -28.34 -19.23
C GLY A 27 -7.90 -27.55 -18.95
N ILE A 28 -8.85 -27.59 -19.88
CA ILE A 28 -10.16 -27.00 -19.72
C ILE A 28 -11.13 -28.07 -19.26
N VAL A 29 -11.71 -27.89 -18.07
CA VAL A 29 -12.69 -28.79 -17.45
C VAL A 29 -13.95 -27.98 -17.15
N ASP A 30 -15.08 -28.37 -17.70
CA ASP A 30 -16.37 -27.67 -17.56
C ASP A 30 -16.29 -26.16 -17.88
N GLY A 31 -15.42 -25.80 -18.83
CA GLY A 31 -15.19 -24.42 -19.26
C GLY A 31 -14.16 -23.64 -18.42
N ASP A 32 -13.76 -24.11 -17.26
CA ASP A 32 -12.73 -23.50 -16.41
C ASP A 32 -11.34 -24.05 -16.76
N PHE A 33 -10.28 -23.23 -16.57
CA PHE A 33 -8.91 -23.71 -16.70
C PHE A 33 -8.44 -24.30 -15.37
N GLU A 34 -8.13 -25.59 -15.37
CA GLU A 34 -7.59 -26.30 -14.22
C GLU A 34 -6.11 -26.62 -14.41
N MET A 35 -5.33 -26.50 -13.32
CA MET A 35 -3.98 -27.02 -13.25
C MET A 35 -3.74 -27.77 -11.94
N VAL A 36 -3.04 -28.90 -12.02
CA VAL A 36 -2.70 -29.78 -10.90
C VAL A 36 -1.18 -29.97 -10.88
N PHE A 37 -0.59 -29.86 -9.71
CA PHE A 37 0.83 -30.12 -9.50
C PHE A 37 1.03 -31.44 -8.79
N HIS A 38 2.10 -32.17 -9.14
CA HIS A 38 2.42 -33.48 -8.56
C HIS A 38 3.71 -33.39 -7.77
N PHE A 39 3.59 -33.38 -6.43
CA PHE A 39 4.71 -33.37 -5.51
C PHE A 39 4.80 -34.69 -4.73
N PHE A 40 6.03 -35.14 -4.47
CA PHE A 40 6.29 -36.37 -3.75
C PHE A 40 7.40 -36.19 -2.72
N CYS A 41 7.29 -36.89 -1.60
CA CYS A 41 8.34 -36.93 -0.58
C CYS A 41 8.28 -38.31 0.15
N GLY A 42 9.20 -39.22 -0.18
CA GLY A 42 9.10 -40.61 0.27
C GLY A 42 7.79 -41.26 -0.21
N GLU A 43 7.00 -41.78 0.73
CA GLU A 43 5.69 -42.37 0.47
C GLU A 43 4.54 -41.32 0.32
N HIS A 44 4.81 -40.07 0.58
CA HIS A 44 3.79 -39.01 0.56
C HIS A 44 3.66 -38.39 -0.83
N SER A 45 2.43 -38.22 -1.30
CA SER A 45 2.08 -37.53 -2.55
C SER A 45 1.11 -36.40 -2.29
N PHE A 46 1.26 -35.29 -3.05
CA PHE A 46 0.43 -34.10 -2.94
C PHE A 46 0.04 -33.62 -4.33
N ASN A 47 -1.25 -33.30 -4.49
CA ASN A 47 -1.81 -32.88 -5.77
C ASN A 47 -2.61 -31.58 -5.60
N PRO A 48 -1.96 -30.45 -5.21
CA PRO A 48 -2.66 -29.17 -5.13
C PRO A 48 -3.19 -28.74 -6.49
N LYS A 49 -4.32 -28.04 -6.45
CA LYS A 49 -5.04 -27.63 -7.66
C LYS A 49 -5.34 -26.15 -7.63
N HIS A 50 -5.25 -25.53 -8.80
CA HIS A 50 -5.77 -24.20 -9.09
C HIS A 50 -6.84 -24.28 -10.17
N ILE A 51 -7.92 -23.53 -10.01
CA ILE A 51 -9.03 -23.48 -10.95
C ILE A 51 -9.33 -22.02 -11.27
N PHE A 52 -9.03 -21.61 -12.50
CA PHE A 52 -9.36 -20.28 -13.00
C PHE A 52 -10.73 -20.30 -13.66
N LYS A 53 -11.67 -19.52 -13.09
CA LYS A 53 -13.03 -19.47 -13.56
C LYS A 53 -13.14 -18.81 -14.92
N SER A 54 -13.85 -19.43 -15.85
CA SER A 54 -14.15 -18.86 -17.17
C SER A 54 -14.91 -17.54 -17.06
N LYS A 55 -14.59 -16.59 -17.94
CA LYS A 55 -15.21 -15.27 -18.06
C LYS A 55 -15.25 -14.87 -19.53
N ASP A 56 -16.23 -14.08 -19.95
CA ASP A 56 -16.38 -13.66 -21.35
C ASP A 56 -15.17 -12.89 -21.92
N PHE A 57 -14.41 -12.23 -21.04
CA PHE A 57 -13.20 -11.47 -21.41
C PHE A 57 -11.90 -12.26 -21.14
N TYR A 58 -11.97 -13.58 -20.97
CA TYR A 58 -10.88 -14.43 -20.52
C TYR A 58 -10.69 -15.56 -21.54
N SER A 59 -9.53 -15.63 -22.16
CA SER A 59 -9.25 -16.67 -23.15
C SER A 59 -8.19 -17.64 -22.67
N PHE A 60 -8.56 -18.89 -22.47
CA PHE A 60 -7.63 -19.97 -22.14
C PHE A 60 -6.95 -20.57 -23.38
N THR A 61 -7.53 -20.34 -24.57
CA THR A 61 -7.10 -20.97 -25.81
C THR A 61 -6.16 -20.11 -26.65
N ASP A 62 -5.95 -18.84 -26.28
CA ASP A 62 -5.07 -17.93 -27.02
C ASP A 62 -3.57 -18.19 -26.74
N LEU A 63 -3.25 -18.97 -25.70
CA LEU A 63 -1.88 -19.31 -25.33
C LEU A 63 -1.51 -20.67 -25.93
N ASN A 64 -0.30 -20.74 -26.49
CA ASN A 64 0.24 -22.00 -26.96
C ASN A 64 0.85 -22.83 -25.79
N LYS A 65 1.23 -24.07 -26.08
CA LYS A 65 1.73 -25.01 -25.09
C LYS A 65 3.00 -24.49 -24.39
N GLU A 66 3.94 -23.87 -25.12
CA GLU A 66 5.20 -23.36 -24.55
C GLU A 66 4.93 -22.22 -23.57
N GLN A 67 4.01 -21.32 -23.88
CA GLN A 67 3.58 -20.24 -23.00
C GLN A 67 2.90 -20.77 -21.73
N LEU A 68 2.01 -21.75 -21.86
CA LEU A 68 1.33 -22.38 -20.72
C LEU A 68 2.29 -23.17 -19.86
N ASP A 69 3.15 -24.02 -20.44
CA ASP A 69 4.16 -24.80 -19.71
C ASP A 69 5.06 -23.86 -18.88
N LEU A 70 5.50 -22.74 -19.47
CA LEU A 70 6.35 -21.77 -18.81
C LEU A 70 5.68 -21.12 -17.60
N LEU A 71 4.42 -20.67 -17.76
CA LEU A 71 3.69 -20.00 -16.67
C LEU A 71 3.30 -21.00 -15.58
N VAL A 72 2.76 -22.16 -15.95
CA VAL A 72 2.30 -23.19 -14.99
C VAL A 72 3.49 -23.77 -14.23
N PHE A 73 4.63 -24.06 -14.89
CA PHE A 73 5.84 -24.53 -14.22
C PHE A 73 6.27 -23.59 -13.09
N ASN A 74 6.30 -22.28 -13.35
CA ASN A 74 6.70 -21.29 -12.35
C ASN A 74 5.68 -21.15 -11.19
N VAL A 75 4.39 -21.35 -11.45
CA VAL A 75 3.38 -21.43 -10.37
C VAL A 75 3.64 -22.71 -9.54
N GLY A 76 3.96 -23.84 -10.16
CA GLY A 76 4.32 -25.07 -9.43
C GLY A 76 5.57 -24.91 -8.57
N MET A 77 6.57 -24.18 -9.05
CA MET A 77 7.77 -23.89 -8.27
C MET A 77 7.46 -23.13 -6.98
N ILE A 78 6.59 -22.12 -7.02
CA ILE A 78 6.22 -21.41 -5.80
C ILE A 78 5.23 -22.18 -4.92
N GLU A 79 4.34 -23.00 -5.51
CA GLU A 79 3.43 -23.88 -4.77
C GLU A 79 4.16 -24.94 -3.95
N LEU A 80 5.22 -25.52 -4.53
CA LEU A 80 6.08 -26.55 -3.94
C LEU A 80 6.48 -26.23 -2.50
N ILE A 81 6.84 -24.98 -2.21
CA ILE A 81 7.37 -24.58 -0.90
C ILE A 81 6.35 -24.73 0.23
N SER A 82 5.05 -24.71 -0.09
CA SER A 82 3.97 -24.95 0.86
C SER A 82 3.97 -26.38 1.40
N TYR A 83 4.48 -27.31 0.64
CA TYR A 83 4.58 -28.75 0.94
C TYR A 83 5.96 -29.14 1.45
N TRP A 84 7.03 -28.63 0.81
CA TRP A 84 8.42 -28.88 1.18
C TRP A 84 8.70 -28.59 2.66
N LYS A 85 8.13 -27.51 3.21
CA LYS A 85 8.34 -27.09 4.61
C LYS A 85 7.96 -28.15 5.65
N ALA A 86 7.05 -29.08 5.31
CA ALA A 86 6.65 -30.16 6.22
C ALA A 86 7.81 -31.15 6.49
N PHE A 87 8.69 -31.33 5.51
CA PHE A 87 9.80 -32.28 5.53
C PHE A 87 11.16 -31.59 5.64
N CYS A 88 11.29 -30.39 5.08
CA CYS A 88 12.55 -29.64 4.95
C CYS A 88 13.67 -30.45 4.25
N SER A 89 13.31 -31.28 3.27
CA SER A 89 14.23 -32.13 2.52
C SER A 89 15.46 -31.39 2.05
N LYS A 90 16.64 -32.02 2.14
CA LYS A 90 17.90 -31.39 1.71
C LYS A 90 17.91 -31.09 0.21
N LYS A 91 17.27 -31.96 -0.57
CA LYS A 91 17.22 -31.87 -2.02
C LYS A 91 15.82 -31.61 -2.52
N ILE A 92 15.71 -30.77 -3.54
CA ILE A 92 14.51 -30.62 -4.35
C ILE A 92 14.86 -31.13 -5.75
N ARG A 93 14.21 -32.23 -6.17
CA ARG A 93 14.36 -32.79 -7.49
C ARG A 93 13.24 -32.34 -8.40
N ILE A 94 13.60 -31.70 -9.52
CA ILE A 94 12.70 -31.26 -10.56
C ILE A 94 12.79 -32.24 -11.73
N CYS A 95 11.67 -32.94 -12.04
CA CYS A 95 11.70 -34.07 -12.95
C CYS A 95 11.38 -33.71 -14.41
N ASN A 96 10.68 -32.59 -14.65
CA ASN A 96 10.21 -32.24 -15.99
C ASN A 96 11.07 -31.21 -16.73
N TYR A 97 11.74 -30.28 -16.02
CA TYR A 97 12.60 -29.25 -16.60
C TYR A 97 13.84 -29.03 -15.75
N SER A 98 14.77 -28.26 -16.28
CA SER A 98 15.99 -27.84 -15.58
C SER A 98 15.98 -26.30 -15.35
N LEU A 99 16.84 -25.86 -14.44
CA LEU A 99 17.07 -24.43 -14.14
C LEU A 99 18.56 -24.13 -14.32
N ASP A 100 18.87 -22.99 -14.92
CA ASP A 100 20.24 -22.48 -14.89
C ASP A 100 20.63 -21.99 -13.48
N SER A 101 21.93 -21.67 -13.29
CA SER A 101 22.44 -21.27 -11.97
C SER A 101 21.74 -20.01 -11.42
N GLN A 102 21.42 -19.05 -12.26
CA GLN A 102 20.75 -17.80 -11.83
C GLN A 102 19.28 -18.04 -11.46
N GLN A 103 18.59 -18.94 -12.17
CA GLN A 103 17.25 -19.37 -11.79
C GLN A 103 17.28 -20.11 -10.45
N GLN A 104 18.28 -21.00 -10.22
CA GLN A 104 18.44 -21.70 -8.94
C GLN A 104 18.70 -20.71 -7.79
N ASP A 105 19.54 -19.69 -8.00
CA ASP A 105 19.83 -18.66 -7.01
C ASP A 105 18.58 -17.83 -6.68
N PHE A 106 17.78 -17.47 -7.69
CA PHE A 106 16.52 -16.78 -7.51
C PHE A 106 15.53 -17.61 -6.66
N TRP A 107 15.31 -18.88 -6.99
CA TRP A 107 14.41 -19.76 -6.25
C TRP A 107 14.91 -20.02 -4.83
N ARG A 108 16.22 -20.24 -4.66
CA ARG A 108 16.83 -20.40 -3.34
C ARG A 108 16.62 -19.17 -2.48
N LYS A 109 16.79 -17.98 -3.03
CA LYS A 109 16.58 -16.71 -2.35
C LYS A 109 15.11 -16.53 -1.92
N ILE A 110 14.15 -16.78 -2.81
CA ILE A 110 12.72 -16.69 -2.49
C ILE A 110 12.33 -17.68 -1.38
N TYR A 111 12.80 -18.91 -1.47
CA TYR A 111 12.47 -19.93 -0.47
C TYR A 111 13.08 -19.57 0.89
N PHE A 112 14.33 -19.20 0.93
CA PHE A 112 15.02 -18.86 2.18
C PHE A 112 14.38 -17.67 2.89
N HIS A 113 14.25 -16.55 2.21
CA HIS A 113 13.66 -15.33 2.81
C HIS A 113 12.15 -15.44 3.01
N GLY A 114 11.45 -16.11 2.10
CA GLY A 114 10.02 -16.36 2.23
C GLY A 114 9.65 -17.29 3.39
N LEU A 115 10.58 -18.15 3.82
CA LEU A 115 10.44 -19.00 5.00
C LEU A 115 11.12 -18.42 6.25
N GLY A 116 11.61 -17.18 6.24
CA GLY A 116 12.32 -16.59 7.37
C GLY A 116 11.55 -16.67 8.71
N GLU A 117 10.25 -16.34 8.70
CA GLU A 117 9.40 -16.54 9.87
C GLU A 117 9.27 -18.02 10.26
N PHE A 118 9.07 -18.92 9.28
CA PHE A 118 8.98 -20.36 9.53
C PHE A 118 10.24 -20.87 10.25
N PHE A 119 11.42 -20.50 9.81
CA PHE A 119 12.67 -20.89 10.46
C PHE A 119 12.77 -20.32 11.88
N PHE A 120 12.45 -19.04 12.04
CA PHE A 120 12.53 -18.37 13.33
C PHE A 120 11.58 -18.96 14.37
N VAL A 121 10.30 -19.14 14.02
CA VAL A 121 9.27 -19.65 14.98
C VAL A 121 9.54 -21.09 15.38
N ASN A 122 10.16 -21.87 14.49
CA ASN A 122 10.54 -23.28 14.75
C ASN A 122 11.94 -23.42 15.36
N GLY A 123 12.67 -22.33 15.63
CA GLY A 123 14.02 -22.39 16.18
C GLY A 123 15.05 -23.05 15.23
N ILE A 124 14.79 -23.03 13.92
CA ILE A 124 15.64 -23.67 12.91
C ILE A 124 16.73 -22.70 12.49
N GLN A 125 17.98 -23.07 12.71
CA GLN A 125 19.15 -22.34 12.22
C GLN A 125 19.64 -22.98 10.92
N THR A 126 19.63 -22.22 9.85
CA THR A 126 20.11 -22.63 8.52
C THR A 126 20.59 -21.41 7.73
N ASP A 127 21.31 -21.64 6.65
CA ASP A 127 21.78 -20.56 5.78
C ASP A 127 21.35 -20.77 4.32
N ILE A 128 21.34 -19.71 3.55
CA ILE A 128 20.81 -19.68 2.19
C ILE A 128 21.52 -20.66 1.24
N ASN A 129 22.80 -20.98 1.48
CA ASN A 129 23.58 -21.82 0.57
C ASN A 129 23.45 -23.31 0.86
N SER A 130 23.06 -23.66 2.11
CA SER A 130 23.07 -25.05 2.58
C SER A 130 21.68 -25.61 2.87
N PHE A 131 20.61 -24.76 2.91
CA PHE A 131 19.30 -25.27 3.31
C PHE A 131 18.64 -26.15 2.24
N VAL A 132 18.92 -25.94 0.95
CA VAL A 132 18.38 -26.74 -0.16
C VAL A 132 19.32 -26.81 -1.35
N GLU A 133 19.38 -28.00 -1.97
CA GLU A 133 20.10 -28.30 -3.22
C GLU A 133 19.07 -28.67 -4.29
N PHE A 134 19.22 -28.13 -5.53
CA PHE A 134 18.38 -28.51 -6.66
C PHE A 134 19.02 -29.64 -7.46
N GLU A 135 18.24 -30.67 -7.79
CA GLU A 135 18.58 -31.75 -8.70
C GLU A 135 17.60 -31.77 -9.88
N PHE A 136 18.07 -32.22 -11.05
CA PHE A 136 17.25 -32.23 -12.27
C PHE A 136 17.35 -33.60 -12.95
N GLU A 137 16.19 -34.14 -13.37
CA GLU A 137 16.16 -35.38 -14.18
C GLU A 137 16.32 -35.09 -15.67
N LYS A 138 15.92 -33.89 -16.12
CA LYS A 138 16.05 -33.44 -17.51
C LYS A 138 17.03 -32.26 -17.62
N THR A 139 17.52 -32.02 -18.82
CA THR A 139 18.40 -30.90 -19.15
C THR A 139 17.67 -29.77 -19.85
N GLU A 140 16.40 -29.97 -20.22
CA GLU A 140 15.60 -28.97 -20.91
C GLU A 140 15.26 -27.79 -19.99
N ILE A 141 15.60 -26.59 -20.44
CA ILE A 141 15.24 -25.32 -19.77
C ILE A 141 14.15 -24.64 -20.59
N LEU A 142 13.07 -24.23 -19.94
CA LEU A 142 11.99 -23.46 -20.56
C LEU A 142 12.52 -22.12 -21.05
N LYS A 143 12.17 -21.74 -22.27
CA LYS A 143 12.59 -20.48 -22.89
C LYS A 143 11.58 -19.37 -22.64
N PRO A 144 12.04 -18.10 -22.50
CA PRO A 144 11.12 -16.97 -22.42
C PRO A 144 10.27 -16.87 -23.69
N CYS A 145 9.00 -16.52 -23.50
CA CYS A 145 8.01 -16.36 -24.56
C CYS A 145 7.58 -14.89 -24.67
N ARG A 146 6.99 -14.53 -25.82
CA ARG A 146 6.28 -13.27 -25.99
C ARG A 146 4.79 -13.46 -25.73
N PHE A 147 4.15 -12.43 -25.15
CA PHE A 147 2.72 -12.40 -24.88
C PHE A 147 2.11 -11.15 -25.50
N ASP A 148 0.94 -11.32 -26.13
CA ASP A 148 0.17 -10.21 -26.68
C ASP A 148 -0.67 -9.58 -25.57
N LEU A 149 -0.13 -8.53 -24.92
CA LEU A 149 -0.74 -7.88 -23.78
C LEU A 149 -1.09 -6.42 -24.09
N GLU A 150 -2.27 -6.01 -23.63
CA GLU A 150 -2.79 -4.67 -23.79
C GLU A 150 -2.46 -3.78 -22.56
N ASP A 151 -2.46 -2.47 -22.75
CA ASP A 151 -2.19 -1.45 -21.71
C ASP A 151 -3.34 -1.36 -20.68
N ARG A 152 -3.62 -2.47 -20.00
CA ARG A 152 -4.69 -2.67 -19.02
C ARG A 152 -4.14 -3.20 -17.72
N TYR A 153 -4.89 -3.03 -16.63
CA TYR A 153 -4.43 -3.29 -15.27
C TYR A 153 -5.15 -4.48 -14.62
N ILE A 154 -4.44 -5.20 -13.78
CA ILE A 154 -4.96 -6.13 -12.78
C ILE A 154 -4.62 -5.59 -11.40
N VAL A 155 -5.61 -5.53 -10.51
CA VAL A 155 -5.44 -5.21 -9.10
C VAL A 155 -5.87 -6.40 -8.25
N PRO A 156 -4.94 -7.09 -7.60
CA PRO A 156 -5.29 -8.14 -6.63
C PRO A 156 -6.01 -7.56 -5.41
N ILE A 157 -7.13 -8.17 -5.02
CA ILE A 157 -7.97 -7.72 -3.91
C ILE A 157 -7.89 -8.71 -2.75
N GLY A 158 -7.26 -8.28 -1.65
CA GLY A 158 -7.17 -9.04 -0.40
C GLY A 158 -8.27 -8.73 0.62
N GLY A 159 -9.19 -7.80 0.33
CA GLY A 159 -10.25 -7.35 1.26
C GLY A 159 -9.79 -6.32 2.30
N GLY A 160 -8.51 -5.96 2.34
CA GLY A 160 -7.96 -4.93 3.22
C GLY A 160 -8.01 -3.52 2.63
N LYS A 161 -7.67 -2.52 3.45
CA LYS A 161 -7.67 -1.08 3.08
C LYS A 161 -6.80 -0.76 1.85
N ASP A 162 -5.65 -1.43 1.73
CA ASP A 162 -4.65 -1.10 0.71
C ASP A 162 -5.15 -1.42 -0.70
N SER A 163 -5.74 -2.60 -0.88
CA SER A 163 -6.25 -3.04 -2.18
C SER A 163 -7.40 -2.17 -2.69
N VAL A 164 -8.29 -1.69 -1.79
CA VAL A 164 -9.38 -0.80 -2.20
C VAL A 164 -8.90 0.62 -2.49
N VAL A 165 -7.83 1.10 -1.83
CA VAL A 165 -7.20 2.38 -2.17
C VAL A 165 -6.56 2.32 -3.55
N SER A 166 -5.83 1.24 -3.87
CA SER A 166 -5.29 1.03 -5.21
C SER A 166 -6.37 1.01 -6.27
N LEU A 167 -7.44 0.26 -6.02
CA LEU A 167 -8.57 0.14 -6.92
C LEU A 167 -9.24 1.49 -7.20
N ASP A 168 -9.57 2.23 -6.14
CA ASP A 168 -10.25 3.52 -6.22
C ASP A 168 -9.41 4.56 -6.96
N LEU A 169 -8.11 4.64 -6.65
CA LEU A 169 -7.19 5.58 -7.29
C LEU A 169 -7.00 5.28 -8.80
N LEU A 170 -6.83 4.01 -9.18
CA LEU A 170 -6.66 3.62 -10.58
C LEU A 170 -7.97 3.81 -11.38
N TYR A 171 -9.13 3.47 -10.82
CA TYR A 171 -10.43 3.75 -11.42
C TYR A 171 -10.67 5.24 -11.57
N GLY A 172 -10.42 6.02 -10.52
CA GLY A 172 -10.57 7.48 -10.54
C GLY A 172 -9.65 8.16 -11.57
N ALA A 173 -8.53 7.52 -11.92
CA ALA A 173 -7.63 7.96 -12.99
C ALA A 173 -8.03 7.46 -14.39
N GLY A 174 -9.16 6.78 -14.53
CA GLY A 174 -9.66 6.27 -15.81
C GLY A 174 -8.89 5.08 -16.38
N ARG A 175 -8.19 4.30 -15.53
CA ARG A 175 -7.51 3.08 -15.97
C ARG A 175 -8.50 1.95 -16.21
N ASP A 176 -8.27 1.14 -17.24
CA ASP A 176 -9.01 -0.12 -17.45
C ASP A 176 -8.48 -1.18 -16.47
N VAL A 177 -9.21 -1.40 -15.38
CA VAL A 177 -8.84 -2.27 -14.28
C VAL A 177 -9.77 -3.48 -14.21
N ARG A 178 -9.19 -4.67 -13.96
CA ARG A 178 -9.92 -5.85 -13.45
C ARG A 178 -9.35 -6.24 -12.10
N THR A 179 -10.23 -6.69 -11.22
CA THR A 179 -9.83 -7.22 -9.92
C THR A 179 -9.48 -8.70 -10.03
N PHE A 180 -8.47 -9.13 -9.26
CA PHE A 180 -8.08 -10.54 -9.18
C PHE A 180 -8.14 -11.02 -7.73
N ILE A 181 -8.72 -12.21 -7.49
CA ILE A 181 -8.87 -12.77 -6.16
C ILE A 181 -8.54 -14.26 -6.17
N ILE A 182 -7.63 -14.68 -5.29
CA ILE A 182 -7.41 -16.09 -4.96
C ILE A 182 -8.36 -16.48 -3.81
N ASN A 183 -9.16 -17.50 -4.01
CA ASN A 183 -10.16 -17.99 -3.05
C ASN A 183 -11.14 -16.88 -2.60
N PRO A 184 -11.99 -16.35 -3.52
CA PRO A 184 -12.92 -15.27 -3.22
C PRO A 184 -13.87 -15.59 -2.08
N ARG A 185 -13.96 -14.68 -1.09
CA ARG A 185 -14.83 -14.83 0.08
C ARG A 185 -15.05 -13.49 0.79
N GLY A 186 -16.14 -13.36 1.55
CA GLY A 186 -16.40 -12.28 2.48
C GLY A 186 -15.85 -10.92 2.02
N ALA A 187 -14.99 -10.30 2.81
CA ALA A 187 -14.47 -8.95 2.57
C ALA A 187 -13.86 -8.76 1.18
N THR A 188 -13.30 -9.79 0.52
CA THR A 188 -12.75 -9.64 -0.84
C THR A 188 -13.85 -9.35 -1.85
N LEU A 189 -15.00 -10.03 -1.71
CA LEU A 189 -16.18 -9.84 -2.55
C LEU A 189 -16.96 -8.58 -2.18
N ASP A 190 -17.11 -8.32 -0.88
CA ASP A 190 -17.81 -7.14 -0.37
C ASP A 190 -17.10 -5.85 -0.82
N CYS A 191 -15.77 -5.83 -0.84
CA CYS A 191 -15.00 -4.71 -1.38
C CYS A 191 -15.25 -4.52 -2.88
N CYS A 192 -15.28 -5.60 -3.68
CA CYS A 192 -15.61 -5.51 -5.11
C CYS A 192 -17.04 -5.02 -5.33
N SER A 193 -18.01 -5.58 -4.61
CA SER A 193 -19.42 -5.16 -4.69
C SER A 193 -19.59 -3.69 -4.32
N ASN A 194 -18.89 -3.23 -3.26
CA ASN A 194 -18.90 -1.83 -2.86
C ASN A 194 -18.25 -0.90 -3.90
N ALA A 195 -17.33 -1.41 -4.72
CA ALA A 195 -16.78 -0.72 -5.88
C ALA A 195 -17.71 -0.75 -7.11
N ASN A 196 -18.90 -1.35 -7.02
CA ASN A 196 -19.83 -1.64 -8.10
C ASN A 196 -19.26 -2.61 -9.17
N ILE A 197 -18.40 -3.54 -8.74
CA ILE A 197 -17.86 -4.61 -9.58
C ILE A 197 -18.70 -5.86 -9.35
N SER A 198 -19.32 -6.36 -10.41
CA SER A 198 -20.11 -7.60 -10.38
C SER A 198 -19.19 -8.83 -10.25
N ARG A 199 -19.75 -9.95 -9.80
CA ARG A 199 -19.01 -11.21 -9.69
C ARG A 199 -18.41 -11.67 -11.02
N ASP A 200 -19.10 -11.41 -12.12
CA ASP A 200 -18.67 -11.83 -13.46
C ASP A 200 -17.48 -11.00 -13.97
N GLU A 201 -17.24 -9.84 -13.39
CA GLU A 201 -16.09 -8.99 -13.73
C GLU A 201 -14.83 -9.33 -12.94
N ILE A 202 -14.92 -10.18 -11.91
CA ILE A 202 -13.79 -10.56 -11.05
C ILE A 202 -13.03 -11.73 -11.69
N LEU A 203 -11.71 -11.59 -11.84
CA LEU A 203 -10.81 -12.69 -12.17
C LEU A 203 -10.61 -13.56 -10.92
N GLU A 204 -10.86 -14.88 -11.03
CA GLU A 204 -10.85 -15.78 -9.88
C GLU A 204 -9.90 -16.95 -10.07
N ASP A 205 -9.11 -17.23 -9.05
CA ASP A 205 -8.40 -18.48 -8.86
C ASP A 205 -8.91 -19.19 -7.60
N ARG A 206 -9.29 -20.45 -7.74
CA ARG A 206 -9.62 -21.34 -6.62
C ARG A 206 -8.48 -22.29 -6.37
N ARG A 207 -7.61 -21.91 -5.45
CA ARG A 207 -6.50 -22.72 -4.98
C ARG A 207 -6.95 -23.65 -3.87
N THR A 208 -6.65 -24.95 -4.01
CA THR A 208 -6.85 -25.96 -2.97
C THR A 208 -5.51 -26.43 -2.41
N ILE A 209 -5.45 -26.58 -1.09
CA ILE A 209 -4.35 -27.25 -0.41
C ILE A 209 -4.73 -28.73 -0.30
N ASP A 210 -3.78 -29.62 -0.63
CA ASP A 210 -4.00 -31.05 -0.52
C ASP A 210 -4.30 -31.43 0.95
N ALA A 211 -5.35 -32.24 1.15
CA ALA A 211 -5.81 -32.63 2.47
C ALA A 211 -4.74 -33.40 3.26
N HIS A 212 -3.91 -34.19 2.57
CA HIS A 212 -2.82 -34.96 3.19
C HIS A 212 -1.79 -34.06 3.89
N LEU A 213 -1.53 -32.84 3.38
CA LEU A 213 -0.68 -31.88 4.10
C LEU A 213 -1.29 -31.47 5.45
N LEU A 214 -2.62 -31.32 5.51
CA LEU A 214 -3.30 -30.96 6.77
C LEU A 214 -3.25 -32.11 7.77
N GLU A 215 -3.34 -33.36 7.31
CA GLU A 215 -3.15 -34.56 8.13
C GLU A 215 -1.74 -34.63 8.70
N LEU A 216 -0.72 -34.39 7.91
CA LEU A 216 0.68 -34.36 8.37
C LEU A 216 0.90 -33.23 9.40
N ASN A 217 0.30 -32.07 9.20
CA ASN A 217 0.35 -31.00 10.20
C ASN A 217 -0.27 -31.43 11.54
N ALA A 218 -1.41 -32.15 11.50
CA ALA A 218 -2.05 -32.71 12.70
C ALA A 218 -1.20 -33.79 13.38
N GLN A 219 -0.42 -34.57 12.61
CA GLN A 219 0.56 -35.54 13.10
C GLN A 219 1.83 -34.89 13.63
N GLY A 220 1.95 -33.55 13.52
CA GLY A 220 3.03 -32.79 14.07
C GLY A 220 4.24 -32.60 13.13
N PHE A 221 4.10 -32.80 11.83
CA PHE A 221 5.13 -32.36 10.87
C PHE A 221 5.32 -30.83 10.96
N LEU A 222 6.45 -30.33 10.45
CA LEU A 222 6.76 -28.91 10.54
C LEU A 222 5.73 -28.07 9.77
N ASN A 223 5.29 -26.99 10.38
CA ASN A 223 4.32 -26.06 9.78
C ASN A 223 4.68 -24.61 10.11
N GLY A 224 4.17 -23.67 9.33
CA GLY A 224 4.36 -22.24 9.54
C GLY A 224 4.10 -21.43 8.29
N HIS A 225 4.49 -20.17 8.33
CA HIS A 225 4.29 -19.19 7.25
C HIS A 225 4.93 -19.65 5.92
N THR A 226 4.29 -19.28 4.81
CA THR A 226 4.81 -19.41 3.44
C THR A 226 4.61 -18.08 2.68
N PRO A 227 5.43 -17.76 1.68
CA PRO A 227 5.39 -16.46 0.99
C PRO A 227 4.19 -16.36 0.04
N PHE A 228 2.97 -16.19 0.57
CA PHE A 228 1.73 -16.12 -0.21
C PHE A 228 1.74 -15.00 -1.26
N SER A 229 2.38 -13.86 -0.98
CA SER A 229 2.45 -12.78 -1.97
C SER A 229 3.34 -13.13 -3.17
N ALA A 230 4.32 -14.03 -3.00
CA ALA A 230 5.06 -14.58 -4.13
C ALA A 230 4.19 -15.55 -4.95
N MET A 231 3.34 -16.36 -4.31
CA MET A 231 2.32 -17.17 -4.98
C MET A 231 1.40 -16.29 -5.82
N LEU A 232 0.87 -15.23 -5.22
CA LEU A 232 0.01 -14.25 -5.91
C LEU A 232 0.75 -13.62 -7.11
N ALA A 233 2.05 -13.33 -7.00
CA ALA A 233 2.83 -12.75 -8.09
C ALA A 233 2.88 -13.68 -9.32
N PHE A 234 3.22 -14.95 -9.13
CA PHE A 234 3.28 -15.91 -10.24
C PHE A 234 1.90 -16.24 -10.81
N THR A 235 0.87 -16.43 -9.98
CA THR A 235 -0.50 -16.66 -10.46
C THR A 235 -1.05 -15.45 -11.21
N SER A 236 -0.65 -14.23 -10.82
CA SER A 236 -1.05 -13.00 -11.53
C SER A 236 -0.49 -12.92 -12.96
N LEU A 237 0.68 -13.51 -13.25
CA LEU A 237 1.20 -13.59 -14.62
C LEU A 237 0.28 -14.43 -15.51
N LEU A 238 -0.19 -15.58 -15.00
CA LEU A 238 -1.10 -16.45 -15.74
C LEU A 238 -2.45 -15.75 -16.01
N VAL A 239 -3.00 -15.09 -14.98
CA VAL A 239 -4.22 -14.28 -15.09
C VAL A 239 -4.04 -13.12 -16.08
N ALA A 240 -2.87 -12.46 -16.05
CA ALA A 240 -2.54 -11.38 -16.97
C ALA A 240 -2.48 -11.87 -18.42
N ALA A 241 -1.88 -13.03 -18.67
CA ALA A 241 -1.82 -13.65 -19.99
C ALA A 241 -3.23 -14.00 -20.52
N PHE A 242 -4.07 -14.66 -19.71
CA PHE A 242 -5.44 -15.02 -20.10
C PHE A 242 -6.34 -13.82 -20.38
N SER A 243 -6.16 -12.71 -19.62
CA SER A 243 -6.98 -11.50 -19.76
C SER A 243 -6.34 -10.43 -20.65
N LYS A 244 -5.20 -10.70 -21.27
CA LYS A 244 -4.40 -9.78 -22.10
C LYS A 244 -4.09 -8.45 -21.41
N ARG A 245 -3.77 -8.49 -20.10
CA ARG A 245 -3.50 -7.32 -19.27
C ARG A 245 -2.02 -7.24 -18.92
N LYS A 246 -1.41 -6.11 -19.27
CA LYS A 246 0.04 -5.91 -19.11
C LYS A 246 0.43 -5.60 -17.66
N HIS A 247 -0.37 -4.79 -16.97
CA HIS A 247 0.01 -4.17 -15.71
C HIS A 247 -0.58 -4.92 -14.52
N ILE A 248 0.28 -5.46 -13.66
CA ILE A 248 -0.10 -6.12 -12.41
C ILE A 248 0.28 -5.16 -11.28
N ALA A 249 -0.72 -4.46 -10.75
CA ALA A 249 -0.56 -3.42 -9.74
C ALA A 249 -0.88 -3.96 -8.34
N LEU A 250 0.16 -4.32 -7.60
CA LEU A 250 0.05 -4.77 -6.21
C LEU A 250 -0.18 -3.56 -5.29
N SER A 251 -0.77 -3.81 -4.13
CA SER A 251 -1.05 -2.78 -3.13
C SER A 251 -0.05 -2.83 -1.96
N ASN A 252 1.22 -3.16 -2.25
CA ASN A 252 2.27 -3.12 -1.24
C ASN A 252 2.72 -1.66 -1.03
N GLU A 253 2.94 -1.32 0.22
CA GLU A 253 3.34 0.00 0.68
C GLU A 253 4.83 0.06 1.08
N SER A 254 5.31 1.24 1.50
CA SER A 254 6.73 1.45 1.85
C SER A 254 7.18 0.64 3.07
N SER A 255 6.30 0.41 4.05
CA SER A 255 6.62 -0.25 5.32
C SER A 255 6.95 -1.74 5.19
N ALA A 256 6.60 -2.38 4.06
CA ALA A 256 6.91 -3.79 3.80
C ALA A 256 8.43 -4.10 3.75
N ASN A 257 9.28 -3.07 3.71
CA ASN A 257 10.74 -3.22 3.72
C ASN A 257 11.33 -3.33 5.14
N GLU A 258 10.56 -3.05 6.22
CA GLU A 258 11.06 -3.07 7.58
C GLU A 258 11.21 -4.50 8.12
N SER A 259 12.35 -4.81 8.77
CA SER A 259 12.58 -6.11 9.41
C SER A 259 11.64 -6.33 10.58
N THR A 260 11.18 -7.57 10.78
CA THR A 260 10.31 -7.96 11.89
C THR A 260 11.09 -8.19 13.18
N VAL A 261 12.34 -8.68 13.09
CA VAL A 261 13.22 -8.95 14.24
C VAL A 261 14.34 -7.93 14.26
N LYS A 262 14.53 -7.28 15.40
CA LYS A 262 15.52 -6.20 15.55
C LYS A 262 16.95 -6.73 15.35
N GLY A 263 17.68 -6.11 14.45
CA GLY A 263 19.07 -6.48 14.14
C GLY A 263 19.23 -7.70 13.23
N GLU A 264 18.14 -8.35 12.80
CA GLU A 264 18.18 -9.49 11.90
C GLU A 264 17.52 -9.17 10.54
N LYS A 265 17.87 -9.94 9.50
CA LYS A 265 17.25 -9.81 8.17
C LYS A 265 15.98 -10.69 8.03
N ILE A 266 15.21 -10.86 9.10
CA ILE A 266 13.97 -11.61 9.09
C ILE A 266 12.82 -10.65 8.85
N ASN A 267 12.20 -10.76 7.67
CA ASN A 267 11.07 -9.94 7.27
C ASN A 267 9.87 -10.85 6.95
N HIS A 268 8.84 -10.83 7.81
CA HIS A 268 7.56 -11.52 7.58
C HIS A 268 6.94 -11.13 6.22
N GLN A 269 7.19 -9.90 5.78
CA GLN A 269 6.64 -9.35 4.54
C GLN A 269 7.63 -9.42 3.36
N TYR A 270 8.68 -10.28 3.39
CA TYR A 270 9.69 -10.35 2.33
C TYR A 270 9.09 -10.34 0.92
N SER A 271 8.08 -11.18 0.66
CA SER A 271 7.44 -11.26 -0.66
C SER A 271 6.59 -10.04 -1.06
N LYS A 272 6.53 -9.01 -0.19
CA LYS A 272 5.96 -7.68 -0.48
C LYS A 272 7.03 -6.60 -0.55
N SER A 273 8.28 -6.89 -0.20
CA SER A 273 9.38 -5.93 -0.16
C SER A 273 9.77 -5.43 -1.56
N LEU A 274 10.46 -4.30 -1.62
CA LEU A 274 11.04 -3.78 -2.86
C LEU A 274 12.14 -4.71 -3.40
N GLU A 275 12.88 -5.39 -2.51
CA GLU A 275 13.89 -6.37 -2.89
C GLU A 275 13.27 -7.52 -3.69
N PHE A 276 12.20 -8.14 -3.14
CA PHE A 276 11.47 -9.18 -3.86
C PHE A 276 10.89 -8.67 -5.19
N GLU A 277 10.30 -7.49 -5.20
CA GLU A 277 9.72 -6.89 -6.41
C GLU A 277 10.76 -6.74 -7.52
N ASN A 278 11.95 -6.23 -7.21
CA ASN A 278 13.03 -6.05 -8.17
C ASN A 278 13.58 -7.38 -8.69
N ASP A 279 13.78 -8.36 -7.80
CA ASP A 279 14.22 -9.72 -8.16
C ASP A 279 13.19 -10.40 -9.05
N PHE A 280 11.91 -10.32 -8.70
CA PHE A 280 10.81 -10.89 -9.48
C PHE A 280 10.69 -10.25 -10.87
N ARG A 281 10.74 -8.93 -10.97
CA ARG A 281 10.73 -8.21 -12.25
C ARG A 281 11.90 -8.62 -13.14
N SER A 282 13.10 -8.75 -12.57
CA SER A 282 14.30 -9.18 -13.27
C SER A 282 14.16 -10.61 -13.76
N TYR A 283 13.68 -11.51 -12.91
CA TYR A 283 13.42 -12.91 -13.26
C TYR A 283 12.36 -13.03 -14.35
N VAL A 284 11.23 -12.36 -14.21
CA VAL A 284 10.14 -12.38 -15.19
C VAL A 284 10.63 -11.85 -16.55
N SER A 285 11.29 -10.71 -16.56
CA SER A 285 11.79 -10.12 -17.82
C SER A 285 12.80 -11.01 -18.55
N LYS A 286 13.64 -11.74 -17.80
CA LYS A 286 14.69 -12.57 -18.40
C LYS A 286 14.20 -13.98 -18.75
N TYR A 287 13.42 -14.61 -17.89
CA TYR A 287 13.11 -16.03 -17.97
C TYR A 287 11.67 -16.36 -18.34
N ILE A 288 10.76 -15.37 -18.25
CA ILE A 288 9.35 -15.57 -18.61
C ILE A 288 8.99 -14.69 -19.81
N SER A 289 8.91 -13.38 -19.62
CA SER A 289 8.67 -12.40 -20.69
C SER A 289 8.92 -10.98 -20.24
N PRO A 290 9.50 -10.11 -21.09
CA PRO A 290 9.57 -8.68 -20.83
C PRO A 290 8.22 -7.93 -21.05
N ASP A 291 7.18 -8.65 -21.50
CA ASP A 291 5.87 -8.03 -21.83
C ASP A 291 5.05 -7.72 -20.57
N PHE A 292 5.28 -8.43 -19.46
CA PHE A 292 4.62 -8.17 -18.18
C PHE A 292 5.22 -6.97 -17.45
N ASN A 293 4.37 -6.17 -16.81
CA ASN A 293 4.77 -5.10 -15.92
C ASN A 293 4.16 -5.32 -14.52
N TYR A 294 4.97 -5.87 -13.62
CA TYR A 294 4.61 -6.12 -12.21
C TYR A 294 5.21 -5.02 -11.33
N PHE A 295 4.42 -4.41 -10.44
CA PHE A 295 4.86 -3.36 -9.54
C PHE A 295 3.93 -3.18 -8.35
N SER A 296 4.45 -2.59 -7.28
CA SER A 296 3.66 -2.21 -6.11
C SER A 296 3.16 -0.78 -6.25
N PHE A 297 1.88 -0.61 -6.59
CA PHE A 297 1.27 0.70 -6.86
C PHE A 297 1.33 1.65 -5.65
N LEU A 298 1.14 1.15 -4.42
CA LEU A 298 1.17 1.99 -3.21
C LEU A 298 2.56 2.15 -2.60
N ARG A 299 3.63 1.66 -3.21
CA ARG A 299 5.01 1.79 -2.72
C ARG A 299 5.43 3.22 -2.39
N PRO A 300 5.00 4.25 -3.14
CA PRO A 300 5.30 5.64 -2.80
C PRO A 300 4.66 6.13 -1.50
N LEU A 301 3.70 5.41 -0.94
CA LEU A 301 2.89 5.86 0.20
C LEU A 301 3.28 5.13 1.49
N THR A 302 3.14 5.86 2.60
CA THR A 302 3.19 5.31 3.95
C THR A 302 1.84 4.71 4.35
N GLU A 303 1.81 3.90 5.38
CA GLU A 303 0.57 3.37 5.99
C GLU A 303 -0.38 4.49 6.46
N LEU A 304 0.18 5.56 7.05
CA LEU A 304 -0.60 6.74 7.46
C LEU A 304 -1.23 7.45 6.27
N HIS A 305 -0.51 7.58 5.15
CA HIS A 305 -1.06 8.20 3.94
C HIS A 305 -2.20 7.35 3.38
N ILE A 306 -2.00 6.04 3.28
CA ILE A 306 -3.02 5.10 2.82
C ILE A 306 -4.25 5.14 3.74
N ALA A 307 -4.06 5.16 5.06
CA ALA A 307 -5.15 5.28 6.02
C ALA A 307 -5.94 6.59 5.87
N LYS A 308 -5.25 7.70 5.61
CA LYS A 308 -5.88 9.01 5.33
C LYS A 308 -6.71 8.98 4.05
N LEU A 309 -6.19 8.37 2.98
CA LEU A 309 -6.94 8.17 1.73
C LEU A 309 -8.16 7.27 1.97
N PHE A 310 -7.94 6.10 2.58
CA PHE A 310 -8.97 5.12 2.88
C PHE A 310 -10.13 5.72 3.72
N SER A 311 -9.82 6.58 4.70
CA SER A 311 -10.84 7.19 5.57
C SER A 311 -11.88 8.03 4.82
N LYS A 312 -11.59 8.42 3.58
CA LYS A 312 -12.49 9.19 2.71
C LYS A 312 -13.30 8.31 1.75
N LEU A 313 -12.97 7.02 1.67
CA LEU A 313 -13.64 6.07 0.80
C LEU A 313 -14.84 5.42 1.50
N LYS A 314 -15.65 4.70 0.75
CA LYS A 314 -16.89 4.07 1.23
C LYS A 314 -16.73 2.65 1.78
N TYR A 315 -15.49 2.18 2.02
CA TYR A 315 -15.21 0.78 2.36
C TYR A 315 -15.06 0.49 3.85
N GLN A 316 -15.26 1.46 4.75
CA GLN A 316 -14.96 1.34 6.18
C GLN A 316 -15.68 0.17 6.86
N TYR A 317 -16.87 -0.19 6.39
CA TYR A 317 -17.69 -1.24 7.01
C TYR A 317 -17.52 -2.62 6.37
N VAL A 318 -16.89 -2.70 5.20
CA VAL A 318 -16.74 -3.97 4.46
C VAL A 318 -15.31 -4.53 4.46
N PHE A 319 -14.29 -3.65 4.62
CA PHE A 319 -12.90 -4.10 4.59
C PHE A 319 -12.55 -4.94 5.82
N LYS A 320 -11.75 -5.98 5.63
CA LYS A 320 -11.19 -6.80 6.69
C LYS A 320 -9.82 -7.33 6.28
N SER A 321 -8.87 -7.33 7.21
CA SER A 321 -7.53 -7.88 7.00
C SER A 321 -7.04 -8.70 8.21
N CYS A 322 -7.95 -9.13 9.08
CA CYS A 322 -7.66 -9.94 10.24
C CYS A 322 -7.45 -11.40 9.83
N ASN A 323 -6.23 -11.95 10.03
CA ASN A 323 -5.93 -13.34 9.72
C ASN A 323 -6.69 -14.29 10.63
N ALA A 324 -6.74 -14.02 11.93
CA ALA A 324 -7.43 -14.86 12.93
C ALA A 324 -8.95 -14.93 12.69
N GLY A 325 -9.57 -13.82 12.27
CA GLY A 325 -11.01 -13.74 11.97
C GLY A 325 -11.39 -14.08 10.53
N SER A 326 -10.42 -14.44 9.69
CA SER A 326 -10.63 -14.56 8.24
C SER A 326 -11.61 -15.67 7.82
N LYS A 327 -11.72 -16.75 8.60
CA LYS A 327 -12.67 -17.84 8.32
C LYS A 327 -14.13 -17.44 8.60
N GLN A 328 -14.36 -16.58 9.60
CA GLN A 328 -15.67 -16.04 9.97
C GLN A 328 -15.97 -14.69 9.30
N ASP A 329 -15.04 -14.16 8.53
CA ASP A 329 -15.10 -12.85 7.89
C ASP A 329 -15.37 -11.71 8.87
N ILE A 330 -14.62 -11.67 9.99
CA ILE A 330 -14.74 -10.67 11.06
C ILE A 330 -13.38 -10.06 11.44
N TRP A 331 -13.42 -8.89 12.06
CA TRP A 331 -12.34 -8.40 12.90
C TRP A 331 -12.41 -9.11 14.24
N CYS A 332 -11.41 -9.94 14.60
CA CYS A 332 -11.44 -10.68 15.86
C CYS A 332 -11.30 -9.77 17.11
N GLY A 333 -10.77 -8.55 16.94
CA GLY A 333 -10.58 -7.58 18.01
C GLY A 333 -9.53 -7.93 19.06
N ASN A 334 -8.80 -9.05 18.90
CA ASN A 334 -7.88 -9.60 19.89
C ASN A 334 -6.49 -9.94 19.34
N CYS A 335 -6.14 -9.51 18.13
CA CYS A 335 -4.84 -9.78 17.52
C CYS A 335 -4.08 -8.50 17.18
N PRO A 336 -2.75 -8.56 16.97
CA PRO A 336 -1.95 -7.38 16.66
C PRO A 336 -2.37 -6.69 15.36
N LYS A 337 -2.87 -7.44 14.37
CA LYS A 337 -3.37 -6.86 13.11
C LYS A 337 -4.63 -6.02 13.33
N CYS A 338 -5.56 -6.44 14.18
CA CYS A 338 -6.74 -5.64 14.55
C CYS A 338 -6.32 -4.36 15.26
N LEU A 339 -5.43 -4.45 16.24
CA LEU A 339 -4.94 -3.28 16.98
C LEU A 339 -4.20 -2.31 16.05
N PHE A 340 -3.32 -2.80 15.19
CA PHE A 340 -2.61 -1.99 14.20
C PHE A 340 -3.58 -1.23 13.29
N ALA A 341 -4.55 -1.93 12.68
CA ALA A 341 -5.53 -1.30 11.79
C ALA A 341 -6.37 -0.25 12.53
N PHE A 342 -6.73 -0.50 13.79
CA PHE A 342 -7.41 0.46 14.64
C PHE A 342 -6.55 1.70 14.92
N ILE A 343 -5.28 1.51 15.30
CA ILE A 343 -4.35 2.61 15.60
C ILE A 343 -4.17 3.51 14.37
N ILE A 344 -3.83 2.91 13.21
CA ILE A 344 -3.50 3.68 12.01
C ILE A 344 -4.69 4.47 11.43
N LEU A 345 -5.92 3.99 11.66
CA LEU A 345 -7.15 4.66 11.24
C LEU A 345 -7.65 5.69 12.27
N SER A 346 -7.24 5.58 13.53
CA SER A 346 -7.77 6.39 14.63
C SER A 346 -7.52 7.91 14.49
N PRO A 347 -6.47 8.41 13.81
CA PRO A 347 -6.32 9.84 13.54
C PRO A 347 -7.34 10.39 12.56
N PHE A 348 -7.98 9.55 11.74
CA PHE A 348 -8.79 9.98 10.59
C PHE A 348 -10.28 9.64 10.72
N LEU A 349 -10.62 8.61 11.49
CA LEU A 349 -12.01 8.19 11.73
C LEU A 349 -12.48 8.58 13.14
N GLU A 350 -13.79 8.80 13.27
CA GLU A 350 -14.41 9.06 14.56
C GLU A 350 -14.46 7.79 15.43
N LYS A 351 -14.51 7.96 16.76
CA LYS A 351 -14.52 6.84 17.72
C LYS A 351 -15.69 5.89 17.48
N GLU A 352 -16.84 6.41 17.14
CA GLU A 352 -18.07 5.66 16.89
C GLU A 352 -17.95 4.79 15.64
N VAL A 353 -17.35 5.32 14.58
CA VAL A 353 -17.07 4.55 13.34
C VAL A 353 -16.09 3.41 13.64
N LEU A 354 -15.01 3.69 14.37
CA LEU A 354 -14.04 2.65 14.76
C LEU A 354 -14.69 1.55 15.61
N LYS A 355 -15.53 1.92 16.59
CA LYS A 355 -16.29 0.94 17.40
C LYS A 355 -17.21 0.08 16.55
N GLN A 356 -17.88 0.66 15.58
CA GLN A 356 -18.77 -0.08 14.67
C GLN A 356 -18.00 -1.04 13.80
N VAL A 357 -16.84 -0.63 13.27
CA VAL A 357 -15.97 -1.46 12.40
C VAL A 357 -15.35 -2.62 13.17
N PHE A 358 -14.79 -2.37 14.36
CA PHE A 358 -14.03 -3.36 15.14
C PHE A 358 -14.83 -4.04 16.25
N GLY A 359 -16.11 -3.67 16.42
CA GLY A 359 -17.01 -4.22 17.44
C GLY A 359 -16.82 -3.64 18.84
N LYS A 360 -15.69 -2.97 19.12
CA LYS A 360 -15.36 -2.34 20.42
C LYS A 360 -14.29 -1.25 20.23
N ASN A 361 -14.06 -0.45 21.28
CA ASN A 361 -12.91 0.43 21.32
C ASN A 361 -11.67 -0.37 21.76
N LEU A 362 -10.75 -0.63 20.83
CA LEU A 362 -9.56 -1.43 21.13
C LEU A 362 -8.56 -0.71 22.04
N PHE A 363 -8.61 0.64 22.15
CA PHE A 363 -7.77 1.36 23.11
C PHE A 363 -8.19 1.17 24.59
N GLU A 364 -9.39 0.65 24.83
CA GLU A 364 -9.89 0.34 26.18
C GLU A 364 -9.61 -1.13 26.58
N ASP A 365 -9.08 -1.97 25.71
CA ASP A 365 -8.85 -3.38 25.96
C ASP A 365 -7.40 -3.64 26.44
N GLU A 366 -7.23 -3.80 27.74
CA GLU A 366 -5.92 -4.04 28.37
C GLU A 366 -5.24 -5.34 27.93
N ASN A 367 -5.99 -6.32 27.43
CA ASN A 367 -5.42 -7.57 26.91
C ASN A 367 -4.53 -7.34 25.67
N LEU A 368 -4.69 -6.21 24.99
CA LEU A 368 -3.90 -5.83 23.83
C LEU A 368 -2.60 -5.08 24.19
N ARG A 369 -2.33 -4.85 25.48
CA ARG A 369 -1.16 -4.11 25.96
C ARG A 369 0.17 -4.62 25.38
N THR A 370 0.38 -5.94 25.40
CA THR A 370 1.60 -6.55 24.86
C THR A 370 1.76 -6.23 23.37
N TYR A 371 0.69 -6.31 22.58
CA TYR A 371 0.72 -5.99 21.17
C TYR A 371 0.96 -4.50 20.92
N LEU A 372 0.37 -3.61 21.73
CA LEU A 372 0.66 -2.18 21.65
C LEU A 372 2.17 -1.93 21.82
N LEU A 373 2.77 -2.46 22.87
CA LEU A 373 4.19 -2.27 23.17
C LEU A 373 5.08 -2.80 22.03
N GLN A 374 4.78 -3.99 21.50
CA GLN A 374 5.50 -4.55 20.35
C GLN A 374 5.36 -3.68 19.09
N LEU A 375 4.16 -3.19 18.79
CA LEU A 375 3.90 -2.29 17.66
C LEU A 375 4.62 -0.94 17.80
N CYS A 376 4.78 -0.46 19.03
CA CYS A 376 5.49 0.79 19.35
C CYS A 376 7.02 0.62 19.47
N GLY A 377 7.56 -0.58 19.25
CA GLY A 377 9.00 -0.86 19.28
C GLY A 377 9.57 -1.12 20.67
N VAL A 378 8.72 -1.44 21.66
CA VAL A 378 9.13 -1.90 22.98
C VAL A 378 9.29 -3.42 22.92
N GLY A 379 10.53 -3.90 22.99
CA GLY A 379 10.86 -5.32 22.88
C GLY A 379 11.78 -5.64 21.69
N GLU A 380 12.10 -6.92 21.53
CA GLU A 380 13.09 -7.41 20.56
C GLU A 380 12.50 -7.65 19.16
N GLN A 381 11.17 -7.78 19.07
CA GLN A 381 10.50 -8.10 17.80
C GLN A 381 9.13 -7.42 17.68
N LYS A 382 8.77 -7.09 16.45
CA LYS A 382 7.41 -6.73 16.05
C LYS A 382 6.54 -8.00 15.96
N PRO A 383 5.20 -7.87 16.01
CA PRO A 383 4.34 -9.00 15.67
C PRO A 383 4.62 -9.54 14.25
N PHE A 384 4.62 -10.86 14.08
CA PHE A 384 4.67 -11.50 12.76
C PHE A 384 3.33 -11.34 12.03
N GLU A 385 3.06 -10.11 11.62
CA GLU A 385 1.86 -9.69 10.90
C GLU A 385 2.21 -8.57 9.92
N CYS A 386 1.39 -8.39 8.89
CA CYS A 386 1.52 -7.23 8.01
C CYS A 386 1.08 -5.96 8.75
N VAL A 387 2.00 -5.31 9.41
CA VAL A 387 1.82 -4.07 10.17
C VAL A 387 2.84 -3.03 9.69
N GLY A 388 2.51 -1.76 9.84
CA GLY A 388 3.36 -0.65 9.42
C GLY A 388 4.66 -0.53 10.22
N THR A 389 5.38 0.57 10.01
CA THR A 389 6.61 0.84 10.75
C THR A 389 6.32 1.24 12.20
N ILE A 390 7.30 1.03 13.09
CA ILE A 390 7.24 1.50 14.48
C ILE A 390 7.00 3.01 14.54
N GLU A 391 7.64 3.76 13.66
CA GLU A 391 7.51 5.22 13.60
C GLU A 391 6.07 5.62 13.25
N GLU A 392 5.46 5.03 12.23
CA GLU A 392 4.09 5.35 11.80
C GLU A 392 3.05 5.04 12.89
N VAL A 393 3.23 3.94 13.63
CA VAL A 393 2.36 3.59 14.75
C VAL A 393 2.41 4.65 15.84
N ASN A 394 3.61 5.08 16.25
CA ASN A 394 3.79 6.09 17.28
C ASN A 394 3.27 7.47 16.83
N ILE A 395 3.49 7.84 15.57
CA ILE A 395 2.94 9.08 14.99
C ILE A 395 1.40 9.01 14.96
N ALA A 396 0.80 7.88 14.59
CA ALA A 396 -0.65 7.70 14.57
C ALA A 396 -1.26 7.92 15.97
N ILE A 397 -0.67 7.33 17.00
CA ILE A 397 -1.11 7.50 18.39
C ILE A 397 -1.00 8.98 18.82
N ALA A 398 0.14 9.62 18.55
CA ALA A 398 0.32 11.03 18.87
C ALA A 398 -0.69 11.94 18.14
N MET A 399 -0.97 11.66 16.85
CA MET A 399 -2.00 12.37 16.09
C MET A 399 -3.40 12.17 16.68
N ARG A 400 -3.73 10.95 17.11
CA ARG A 400 -5.00 10.63 17.77
C ARG A 400 -5.19 11.44 19.04
N ILE A 401 -4.18 11.47 19.92
CA ILE A 401 -4.21 12.21 21.18
C ILE A 401 -4.33 13.72 20.93
N ARG A 402 -3.56 14.28 20.01
CA ARG A 402 -3.66 15.71 19.64
C ARG A 402 -5.05 16.08 19.11
N ARG A 403 -5.66 15.20 18.30
CA ARG A 403 -7.02 15.43 17.77
C ARG A 403 -8.09 15.36 18.86
N ASN A 404 -7.93 14.50 19.85
CA ASN A 404 -8.86 14.29 20.95
C ASN A 404 -8.11 14.05 22.27
N PRO A 405 -7.74 15.14 23.00
CA PRO A 405 -7.00 15.00 24.27
C PRO A 405 -7.74 14.17 25.33
N ALA A 406 -9.06 14.09 25.31
CA ALA A 406 -9.81 13.24 26.23
C ALA A 406 -9.51 11.75 26.06
N SER A 407 -8.95 11.34 24.92
CA SER A 407 -8.56 9.95 24.67
C SER A 407 -7.34 9.48 25.48
N GLU A 408 -6.58 10.39 26.11
CA GLU A 408 -5.48 10.05 27.02
C GLU A 408 -5.91 9.12 28.18
N LYS A 409 -7.19 9.10 28.51
CA LYS A 409 -7.77 8.25 29.55
C LYS A 409 -8.05 6.81 29.08
N GLU A 410 -7.99 6.55 27.79
CA GLU A 410 -8.16 5.20 27.24
C GLU A 410 -6.93 4.35 27.65
N ALA A 411 -7.15 3.13 28.17
CA ALA A 411 -6.13 2.34 28.87
C ALA A 411 -4.81 2.18 28.08
N LEU A 412 -4.90 1.83 26.81
CA LEU A 412 -3.70 1.64 25.97
C LEU A 412 -3.01 2.97 25.62
N LEU A 413 -3.75 4.07 25.48
CA LEU A 413 -3.13 5.38 25.24
C LEU A 413 -2.46 5.92 26.51
N TYR A 414 -3.03 5.67 27.68
CA TYR A 414 -2.38 5.97 28.96
C TYR A 414 -1.08 5.17 29.11
N GLU A 415 -1.06 3.88 28.77
CA GLU A 415 0.15 3.05 28.75
C GLU A 415 1.22 3.61 27.81
N TRP A 416 0.83 4.04 26.61
CA TRP A 416 1.73 4.63 25.64
C TRP A 416 2.31 5.96 26.15
N LEU A 417 1.53 6.81 26.82
CA LEU A 417 1.98 8.08 27.41
C LEU A 417 3.06 7.90 28.47
N ASN A 418 3.09 6.75 29.16
CA ASN A 418 4.11 6.41 30.14
C ASN A 418 5.44 5.93 29.52
N GLN A 419 5.49 5.74 28.19
CA GLN A 419 6.74 5.34 27.53
C GLN A 419 7.71 6.53 27.34
N PRO A 420 9.02 6.29 27.47
CA PRO A 420 10.03 7.38 27.39
C PRO A 420 9.97 8.21 26.10
N PHE A 421 9.60 7.58 25.00
CA PHE A 421 9.54 8.21 23.66
C PHE A 421 8.25 9.03 23.44
N ALA A 422 7.20 8.85 24.24
CA ALA A 422 5.89 9.47 23.99
C ALA A 422 5.96 11.00 23.86
N LYS A 423 6.75 11.65 24.72
CA LYS A 423 6.93 13.11 24.68
C LYS A 423 7.53 13.59 23.36
N GLN A 424 8.47 12.85 22.79
CA GLN A 424 9.09 13.17 21.50
C GLN A 424 8.03 13.16 20.38
N TYR A 425 7.22 12.10 20.28
CA TYR A 425 6.18 12.00 19.24
C TYR A 425 5.05 13.01 19.46
N LEU A 426 4.70 13.34 20.68
CA LEU A 426 3.71 14.41 20.97
C LEU A 426 4.23 15.80 20.57
N ALA A 427 5.54 16.06 20.72
CA ALA A 427 6.15 17.31 20.29
C ALA A 427 6.34 17.41 18.78
N GLN A 428 6.37 16.28 18.07
CA GLN A 428 6.53 16.21 16.62
C GLN A 428 5.23 16.60 15.91
N THR A 429 5.04 17.91 15.67
CA THR A 429 3.85 18.43 15.00
C THR A 429 3.95 18.35 13.48
N ASP A 430 5.16 18.36 12.94
CA ASP A 430 5.39 18.17 11.50
C ASP A 430 5.36 16.67 11.15
N THR A 431 4.28 16.26 10.49
CA THR A 431 4.05 14.89 10.01
C THR A 431 3.87 14.85 8.48
N ASP A 432 4.16 15.92 7.77
CA ASP A 432 3.93 16.05 6.33
C ASP A 432 4.73 15.02 5.52
N PHE A 433 5.90 14.60 6.01
CA PHE A 433 6.70 13.54 5.39
C PHE A 433 5.92 12.21 5.31
N CYS A 434 5.02 11.92 6.27
CA CYS A 434 4.15 10.75 6.23
C CYS A 434 3.12 10.82 5.09
N PHE A 435 2.83 12.01 4.56
CA PHE A 435 1.80 12.21 3.54
C PHE A 435 2.35 12.63 2.19
N THR A 436 3.67 12.70 2.04
CA THR A 436 4.35 13.03 0.80
C THR A 436 4.72 11.75 0.06
N PRO A 437 4.19 11.53 -1.17
CA PRO A 437 4.57 10.37 -1.97
C PRO A 437 6.06 10.36 -2.28
N GLN A 438 6.72 9.23 -2.04
CA GLN A 438 8.13 9.04 -2.35
C GLN A 438 8.31 8.62 -3.81
N LYS A 439 9.49 8.88 -4.40
CA LYS A 439 9.80 8.40 -5.74
C LYS A 439 9.89 6.87 -5.74
N ASP A 440 9.31 6.26 -6.76
CA ASP A 440 9.45 4.84 -7.03
C ASP A 440 9.81 4.64 -8.52
N HIS A 441 10.90 3.93 -8.79
CA HIS A 441 11.39 3.70 -10.14
C HIS A 441 10.61 2.60 -10.90
N ASN A 442 9.84 1.78 -10.20
CA ASN A 442 9.04 0.73 -10.79
C ASN A 442 7.66 1.21 -11.29
N LEU A 443 7.19 2.37 -10.78
CA LEU A 443 5.97 2.98 -11.25
C LEU A 443 6.16 3.68 -12.60
N LEU A 444 5.12 3.57 -13.46
CA LEU A 444 5.05 4.42 -14.63
C LEU A 444 4.85 5.89 -14.22
N PRO A 445 5.47 6.86 -14.90
CA PRO A 445 5.30 8.29 -14.59
C PRO A 445 3.83 8.71 -14.51
N ARG A 446 2.99 8.24 -15.43
CA ARG A 446 1.54 8.52 -15.46
C ARG A 446 0.77 7.97 -14.25
N ASP A 447 1.27 6.92 -13.61
CA ASP A 447 0.65 6.34 -12.42
C ASP A 447 1.15 7.04 -11.15
N TYR A 448 2.39 7.51 -11.13
CA TYR A 448 2.91 8.38 -10.07
C TYR A 448 2.16 9.72 -9.99
N GLU A 449 1.76 10.28 -11.15
CA GLU A 449 0.95 11.51 -11.19
C GLU A 449 -0.39 11.39 -10.45
N ILE A 450 -0.93 10.17 -10.30
CA ILE A 450 -2.17 9.92 -9.55
C ILE A 450 -1.99 10.38 -8.10
N PHE A 451 -0.85 10.05 -7.49
CA PHE A 451 -0.55 10.45 -6.10
C PHE A 451 -0.34 11.95 -5.97
N SER A 452 0.33 12.58 -6.93
CA SER A 452 0.50 14.03 -6.95
C SER A 452 -0.84 14.76 -6.99
N LYS A 453 -1.80 14.26 -7.79
CA LYS A 453 -3.17 14.79 -7.84
C LYS A 453 -3.92 14.55 -6.54
N ALA A 454 -3.87 13.32 -6.00
CA ALA A 454 -4.50 12.98 -4.71
C ALA A 454 -3.93 13.83 -3.56
N TYR A 455 -2.62 14.03 -3.54
CA TYR A 455 -1.96 14.91 -2.58
C TYR A 455 -2.41 16.37 -2.71
N SER A 456 -2.54 16.88 -3.93
CA SER A 456 -3.07 18.22 -4.20
C SER A 456 -4.49 18.39 -3.63
N VAL A 457 -5.36 17.39 -3.82
CA VAL A 457 -6.73 17.41 -3.25
C VAL A 457 -6.71 17.47 -1.72
N ILE A 458 -5.80 16.71 -1.09
CA ILE A 458 -5.63 16.74 0.36
C ILE A 458 -5.19 18.13 0.83
N LYS A 459 -4.19 18.72 0.18
CA LYS A 459 -3.68 20.05 0.54
C LYS A 459 -4.70 21.17 0.31
N LYS A 460 -5.51 21.08 -0.75
CA LYS A 460 -6.66 21.96 -0.96
C LYS A 460 -7.69 21.84 0.17
N ALA A 461 -7.98 20.63 0.64
CA ALA A 461 -8.88 20.41 1.77
C ALA A 461 -8.32 20.95 3.10
N GLU A 462 -7.01 20.85 3.32
CA GLU A 462 -6.32 21.46 4.46
C GLU A 462 -6.41 22.98 4.41
N LEU A 463 -6.11 23.59 3.26
CA LEU A 463 -6.25 25.04 3.05
C LEU A 463 -7.68 25.50 3.31
N ARG A 464 -8.67 24.78 2.76
CA ARG A 464 -10.08 25.07 3.03
C ARG A 464 -10.40 25.07 4.53
N ARG A 465 -9.93 24.08 5.29
CA ARG A 465 -10.16 24.00 6.74
C ARG A 465 -9.53 25.17 7.48
N MET A 466 -8.30 25.57 7.09
CA MET A 466 -7.62 26.73 7.69
C MET A 466 -8.38 28.05 7.46
N LEU A 467 -9.04 28.18 6.33
CA LEU A 467 -9.69 29.41 5.89
C LEU A 467 -11.21 29.43 6.09
N SER A 468 -11.86 28.32 6.48
CA SER A 468 -13.32 28.17 6.50
C SER A 468 -14.06 29.08 7.49
N ALA A 469 -13.40 29.51 8.56
CA ALA A 469 -13.95 30.44 9.54
C ALA A 469 -13.60 31.92 9.25
N GLU A 470 -12.80 32.19 8.21
CA GLU A 470 -12.28 33.53 7.91
C GLU A 470 -13.19 34.28 6.95
N LYS A 471 -13.35 35.62 7.20
CA LYS A 471 -13.89 36.57 6.22
C LYS A 471 -12.70 37.15 5.46
N ILE A 472 -12.54 36.77 4.19
CA ILE A 472 -11.32 36.99 3.43
C ILE A 472 -11.45 38.18 2.49
N ALA A 473 -10.48 39.09 2.52
CA ALA A 473 -10.29 40.13 1.52
C ALA A 473 -8.97 39.92 0.75
N ILE A 474 -9.04 39.86 -0.58
CA ILE A 474 -7.88 39.84 -1.48
C ILE A 474 -7.50 41.28 -1.80
N LEU A 475 -6.25 41.66 -1.45
CA LEU A 475 -5.72 43.00 -1.70
C LEU A 475 -4.89 43.01 -2.97
N GLY A 476 -5.39 43.69 -4.01
CA GLY A 476 -4.83 43.78 -5.36
C GLY A 476 -5.43 42.77 -6.33
N PHE A 477 -5.97 43.22 -7.46
CA PHE A 477 -6.65 42.38 -8.46
C PHE A 477 -5.84 42.22 -9.76
N GLY A 478 -4.51 42.26 -9.66
CA GLY A 478 -3.60 41.87 -10.73
C GLY A 478 -3.57 40.38 -10.98
N ARG A 479 -2.53 39.87 -11.66
CA ARG A 479 -2.39 38.44 -11.97
C ARG A 479 -2.53 37.52 -10.74
N GLU A 480 -1.82 37.86 -9.67
CA GLU A 480 -1.82 37.04 -8.44
C GLU A 480 -3.14 37.14 -7.67
N GLY A 481 -3.78 38.31 -7.65
CA GLY A 481 -5.10 38.45 -7.04
C GLY A 481 -6.16 37.62 -7.75
N LYS A 482 -6.15 37.60 -9.07
CA LYS A 482 -7.02 36.74 -9.88
C LYS A 482 -6.74 35.26 -9.65
N SER A 483 -5.47 34.86 -9.55
CA SER A 483 -5.07 33.49 -9.23
C SER A 483 -5.55 33.07 -7.83
N SER A 484 -5.40 33.96 -6.82
CA SER A 484 -5.90 33.73 -5.46
C SER A 484 -7.42 33.57 -5.44
N LEU A 485 -8.14 34.44 -6.16
CA LEU A 485 -9.59 34.37 -6.24
C LEU A 485 -10.06 33.05 -6.85
N ASN A 486 -9.44 32.60 -7.95
CA ASN A 486 -9.77 31.34 -8.59
C ASN A 486 -9.54 30.14 -7.66
N LEU A 487 -8.41 30.12 -6.93
CA LEU A 487 -8.13 29.08 -5.94
C LEU A 487 -9.15 29.07 -4.81
N LEU A 488 -9.45 30.24 -4.22
CA LEU A 488 -10.42 30.35 -3.12
C LEU A 488 -11.82 29.94 -3.55
N LYS A 489 -12.25 30.30 -4.78
CA LYS A 489 -13.52 29.82 -5.34
C LYS A 489 -13.56 28.31 -5.56
N ASP A 490 -12.47 27.73 -6.04
CA ASP A 490 -12.37 26.28 -6.21
C ASP A 490 -12.51 25.53 -4.89
N ILE A 491 -11.86 26.01 -3.83
CA ILE A 491 -11.87 25.33 -2.52
C ILE A 491 -13.06 25.75 -1.62
N MET A 492 -13.64 26.90 -1.82
CA MET A 492 -14.73 27.48 -0.99
C MET A 492 -15.81 28.15 -1.87
N PRO A 493 -16.51 27.40 -2.71
CA PRO A 493 -17.40 27.98 -3.75
C PRO A 493 -18.61 28.76 -3.21
N LYS A 494 -18.96 28.56 -1.94
CA LYS A 494 -20.13 29.24 -1.28
C LYS A 494 -19.71 30.37 -0.36
N GLN A 495 -18.46 30.74 -0.28
CA GLN A 495 -17.96 31.78 0.61
C GLN A 495 -17.96 33.13 -0.11
N ASN A 496 -18.54 34.14 0.52
CA ASN A 496 -18.46 35.52 0.05
C ASN A 496 -17.03 36.03 0.21
N LEU A 497 -16.44 36.43 -0.89
CA LEU A 497 -15.07 36.94 -0.94
C LEU A 497 -15.07 38.44 -1.27
N ILE A 498 -14.17 39.18 -0.63
CA ILE A 498 -13.97 40.59 -0.91
C ILE A 498 -12.69 40.71 -1.76
N VAL A 499 -12.77 41.52 -2.82
CA VAL A 499 -11.62 41.89 -3.64
C VAL A 499 -11.44 43.40 -3.57
N ALA A 500 -10.27 43.86 -3.15
CA ALA A 500 -9.98 45.29 -3.03
C ALA A 500 -8.80 45.70 -3.90
N ASP A 501 -8.91 46.81 -4.62
CA ASP A 501 -7.85 47.41 -5.40
C ASP A 501 -7.81 48.93 -5.25
N GLY A 502 -6.63 49.53 -5.35
CA GLY A 502 -6.43 50.96 -5.35
C GLY A 502 -6.81 51.64 -6.66
N ASN A 503 -7.06 50.87 -7.74
CA ASN A 503 -7.48 51.39 -9.05
C ASN A 503 -9.01 51.36 -9.18
N LYS A 504 -9.65 52.52 -9.24
CA LYS A 504 -11.11 52.66 -9.36
C LYS A 504 -11.68 52.05 -10.64
N GLU A 505 -10.91 52.07 -11.75
CA GLU A 505 -11.33 51.49 -13.02
C GLU A 505 -11.46 49.95 -12.93
N ILE A 506 -10.52 49.30 -12.24
CA ILE A 506 -10.56 47.86 -12.01
C ILE A 506 -11.82 47.48 -11.19
N ILE A 507 -12.15 48.26 -10.17
CA ILE A 507 -13.31 48.00 -9.32
C ILE A 507 -14.60 48.21 -10.13
N SER A 508 -14.76 49.34 -10.82
CA SER A 508 -15.99 49.65 -11.59
C SER A 508 -16.22 48.66 -12.73
N GLN A 509 -15.20 48.25 -13.46
CA GLN A 509 -15.33 47.26 -14.55
C GLN A 509 -15.80 45.90 -14.07
N ASN A 510 -15.41 45.47 -12.86
CA ASN A 510 -15.74 44.18 -12.34
C ASN A 510 -17.02 44.17 -11.49
N GLN A 511 -17.51 45.32 -11.00
CA GLN A 511 -18.84 45.48 -10.36
C GLN A 511 -20.00 45.37 -11.36
N VAL A 512 -19.77 45.69 -12.64
CA VAL A 512 -20.81 45.72 -13.68
C VAL A 512 -20.98 44.40 -14.44
N SER A 513 -20.06 43.46 -14.31
CA SER A 513 -20.17 42.16 -15.02
C SER A 513 -21.05 41.17 -14.21
N GLU A 514 -22.37 41.27 -14.37
CA GLU A 514 -23.40 40.50 -13.67
C GLU A 514 -23.32 38.95 -13.79
N ASN A 515 -22.49 38.37 -14.66
CA ASN A 515 -22.56 36.95 -14.97
C ASN A 515 -21.34 36.09 -14.51
N SER A 516 -20.29 36.67 -13.94
CA SER A 516 -19.09 35.91 -13.63
C SER A 516 -18.71 35.81 -12.16
N PHE A 517 -19.32 36.63 -11.27
CA PHE A 517 -18.85 36.82 -9.89
C PHE A 517 -19.98 36.91 -8.85
N GLN A 518 -20.96 36.02 -8.90
CA GLN A 518 -22.07 35.94 -7.96
C GLN A 518 -21.57 35.80 -6.54
N ASP A 519 -21.09 36.10 -5.70
CA ASP A 519 -20.55 35.98 -4.34
C ASP A 519 -19.18 36.68 -4.17
N ILE A 520 -18.87 37.69 -5.02
CA ILE A 520 -17.67 38.49 -4.86
C ILE A 520 -18.07 39.97 -4.73
N GLU A 521 -17.58 40.58 -3.66
CA GLU A 521 -17.72 42.01 -3.45
C GLU A 521 -16.44 42.76 -3.82
N PHE A 522 -16.53 43.69 -4.75
CA PHE A 522 -15.42 44.55 -5.15
C PHE A 522 -15.45 45.86 -4.39
N ARG A 523 -14.39 46.20 -3.68
CA ARG A 523 -14.26 47.40 -2.86
C ARG A 523 -13.05 48.24 -3.22
N PHE A 524 -13.12 49.55 -3.04
CA PHE A 524 -11.95 50.39 -3.11
C PHE A 524 -11.07 50.21 -1.87
N LEU A 525 -9.73 50.20 -2.08
CA LEU A 525 -8.77 49.96 -1.02
C LEU A 525 -8.54 51.23 -0.18
N GLU A 526 -9.34 51.43 0.84
CA GLU A 526 -9.23 52.53 1.81
C GLU A 526 -9.66 52.12 3.22
N ALA A 527 -9.21 52.86 4.24
CA ALA A 527 -9.55 52.61 5.63
C ALA A 527 -11.06 52.70 5.88
N GLY A 528 -11.62 51.84 6.75
CA GLY A 528 -13.03 51.84 7.11
C GLY A 528 -13.91 50.94 6.24
N ASN A 529 -13.42 50.37 5.17
CA ASN A 529 -14.19 49.51 4.26
C ASN A 529 -14.07 47.99 4.59
N PHE A 530 -13.44 47.61 5.70
CA PHE A 530 -13.05 46.22 5.95
C PHE A 530 -13.20 45.76 7.42
N ASP A 531 -14.09 46.37 8.18
CA ASP A 531 -14.25 46.11 9.63
C ASP A 531 -14.61 44.66 9.94
N GLU A 532 -15.35 44.01 9.06
CA GLU A 532 -15.75 42.60 9.18
C GLU A 532 -14.69 41.60 8.71
N VAL A 533 -13.60 42.05 8.06
CA VAL A 533 -12.57 41.17 7.49
C VAL A 533 -11.66 40.64 8.59
N THR A 534 -11.49 39.34 8.62
CA THR A 534 -10.64 38.66 9.60
C THR A 534 -9.29 38.24 9.01
N LEU A 535 -9.19 38.10 7.67
CA LEU A 535 -7.97 37.73 6.98
C LEU A 535 -7.78 38.51 5.68
N PHE A 536 -6.64 39.16 5.54
CA PHE A 536 -6.27 39.92 4.34
C PHE A 536 -5.20 39.17 3.55
N LEU A 537 -5.51 38.75 2.32
CA LEU A 537 -4.58 38.11 1.40
C LEU A 537 -3.94 39.15 0.47
N LYS A 538 -2.74 39.58 0.83
CA LYS A 538 -2.02 40.64 0.14
C LYS A 538 -1.27 40.10 -1.10
N THR A 539 -1.45 40.75 -2.24
CA THR A 539 -0.60 40.53 -3.42
C THR A 539 0.68 41.37 -3.37
N PRO A 540 1.78 40.93 -4.00
CA PRO A 540 3.05 41.70 -4.02
C PRO A 540 2.94 43.10 -4.58
N GLY A 541 2.00 43.34 -5.52
CA GLY A 541 1.81 44.64 -6.16
C GLY A 541 1.26 45.73 -5.26
N ILE A 542 0.71 45.43 -4.12
CA ILE A 542 0.20 46.39 -3.14
C ILE A 542 1.31 46.76 -2.16
N PRO A 543 1.77 48.03 -2.08
CA PRO A 543 2.80 48.43 -1.13
C PRO A 543 2.22 48.44 0.31
N CYS A 544 3.07 48.13 1.30
CA CYS A 544 2.64 48.09 2.70
C CYS A 544 2.14 49.47 3.20
N SER A 545 2.62 50.57 2.62
CA SER A 545 2.15 51.94 2.92
C SER A 545 0.68 52.17 2.56
N ALA A 546 0.17 51.46 1.53
CA ALA A 546 -1.24 51.59 1.11
C ALA A 546 -2.20 50.82 1.99
N ILE A 547 -1.72 49.94 2.88
CA ILE A 547 -2.50 49.09 3.77
C ILE A 547 -2.13 49.26 5.25
N GLY A 548 -1.60 50.43 5.61
CA GLY A 548 -1.20 50.75 7.01
C GLY A 548 -2.32 50.61 8.04
N PHE A 549 -3.57 50.57 7.61
CA PHE A 549 -4.75 50.33 8.44
C PHE A 549 -5.03 48.83 8.70
N VAL A 550 -4.37 47.93 7.99
CA VAL A 550 -4.56 46.48 8.17
C VAL A 550 -3.66 45.97 9.32
N PRO A 551 -4.22 45.33 10.36
CA PRO A 551 -3.43 44.70 11.41
C PRO A 551 -2.51 43.61 10.87
N LYS A 552 -1.26 43.59 11.33
CA LYS A 552 -0.25 42.64 10.84
C LYS A 552 -0.65 41.17 11.08
N GLU A 553 -1.31 40.89 12.19
CA GLU A 553 -1.80 39.56 12.59
C GLU A 553 -2.91 39.05 11.68
N LYS A 554 -3.63 39.94 10.97
CA LYS A 554 -4.66 39.59 10.00
C LYS A 554 -4.12 39.52 8.55
N LEU A 555 -2.83 39.78 8.35
CA LEU A 555 -2.23 39.87 7.04
C LEU A 555 -1.54 38.55 6.66
N THR A 556 -1.84 38.04 5.45
CA THR A 556 -1.20 36.88 4.85
C THR A 556 -0.86 37.13 3.36
N SER A 557 -0.23 36.18 2.71
CA SER A 557 0.05 36.18 1.28
C SER A 557 -0.07 34.77 0.70
N GLN A 558 -0.10 34.65 -0.64
CA GLN A 558 -0.01 33.34 -1.29
C GLN A 558 1.22 32.55 -0.82
N SER A 559 2.37 33.22 -0.74
CA SER A 559 3.63 32.59 -0.29
C SER A 559 3.56 32.13 1.16
N ASP A 560 2.93 32.89 2.05
CA ASP A 560 2.73 32.51 3.44
C ASP A 560 1.81 31.30 3.56
N LEU A 561 0.66 31.30 2.87
CA LEU A 561 -0.25 30.16 2.84
C LEU A 561 0.41 28.91 2.23
N PHE A 562 1.21 29.09 1.18
CA PHE A 562 1.99 28.02 0.57
C PHE A 562 3.02 27.47 1.56
N LEU A 563 3.77 28.31 2.24
CA LEU A 563 4.76 27.88 3.23
C LEU A 563 4.10 27.16 4.43
N ARG A 564 2.92 27.58 4.88
CA ARG A 564 2.18 26.87 5.94
C ARG A 564 1.77 25.46 5.54
N LEU A 565 1.57 25.21 4.24
CA LEU A 565 1.18 23.88 3.73
C LEU A 565 2.38 23.01 3.32
N PHE A 566 3.53 23.62 2.97
CA PHE A 566 4.63 22.94 2.30
C PHE A 566 6.02 23.30 2.84
N ALA A 567 6.13 23.92 4.05
CA ALA A 567 7.40 24.44 4.57
C ALA A 567 8.55 23.43 4.53
N ASN A 568 8.30 22.20 4.87
CA ASN A 568 9.25 21.08 4.88
C ASN A 568 9.66 20.57 3.49
N GLN A 569 9.02 21.05 2.42
CA GLN A 569 9.31 20.71 1.02
C GLN A 569 9.93 21.90 0.27
N VAL A 570 10.20 23.01 0.95
CA VAL A 570 10.67 24.25 0.34
C VAL A 570 12.12 24.51 0.71
N VAL A 571 12.96 24.67 -0.30
CA VAL A 571 14.29 25.24 -0.16
C VAL A 571 14.23 26.71 -0.56
N ALA A 572 14.41 27.62 0.40
CA ALA A 572 14.39 29.04 0.18
C ALA A 572 15.80 29.56 -0.21
N ILE A 573 15.88 30.24 -1.35
CA ILE A 573 17.12 30.86 -1.82
C ILE A 573 16.97 32.37 -1.74
N SER A 574 17.70 33.02 -0.84
CA SER A 574 17.73 34.46 -0.65
C SER A 574 19.06 35.07 -1.11
N GLY A 575 19.01 36.32 -1.55
CA GLY A 575 20.19 37.09 -1.97
C GLY A 575 19.84 38.22 -2.89
N THR A 576 20.77 39.17 -3.03
CA THR A 576 20.60 40.33 -3.95
C THR A 576 20.89 39.95 -5.41
N LYS A 577 21.85 39.03 -5.66
CA LYS A 577 22.22 38.48 -6.97
C LYS A 577 22.39 36.96 -6.91
N GLY A 578 22.32 36.31 -8.08
CA GLY A 578 22.60 34.86 -8.20
C GLY A 578 21.46 33.92 -7.83
N LYS A 579 20.30 34.39 -7.32
CA LYS A 579 19.17 33.55 -6.92
C LYS A 579 18.71 32.58 -8.00
N SER A 580 18.48 33.08 -9.21
CA SER A 580 18.02 32.25 -10.33
C SER A 580 19.06 31.21 -10.76
N THR A 581 20.36 31.56 -10.73
CA THR A 581 21.45 30.63 -11.03
C THR A 581 21.53 29.51 -9.98
N THR A 582 21.46 29.88 -8.70
CA THR A 582 21.47 28.89 -7.59
C THR A 582 20.25 27.99 -7.64
N SER A 583 19.05 28.53 -7.90
CA SER A 583 17.82 27.73 -8.06
C SER A 583 17.91 26.76 -9.24
N SER A 584 18.46 27.22 -10.38
CA SER A 584 18.64 26.38 -11.56
C SER A 584 19.66 25.26 -11.35
N LEU A 585 20.75 25.55 -10.62
CA LEU A 585 21.76 24.54 -10.26
C LEU A 585 21.16 23.52 -9.30
N LEU A 586 20.47 23.95 -8.24
CA LEU A 586 19.83 23.07 -7.28
C LEU A 586 18.79 22.17 -7.95
N TYR A 587 17.95 22.71 -8.82
CA TYR A 587 16.98 21.93 -9.60
C TYR A 587 17.61 20.83 -10.46
N LYS A 588 18.85 21.02 -10.94
CA LYS A 588 19.58 20.02 -11.74
C LYS A 588 20.24 18.93 -10.86
N ILE A 589 20.43 19.20 -9.58
CA ILE A 589 21.09 18.28 -8.63
C ILE A 589 20.05 17.40 -7.94
N ILE A 590 18.86 17.95 -7.62
CA ILE A 590 17.73 17.24 -7.01
C ILE A 590 16.92 16.51 -8.10
#